data_753f359e8537776b2c453a58eeb6cde3
#
_entry.id   753f359e8537776b2c453a58eeb6cde3
#
_cell.length_a   1.000
_cell.length_b   1.000
_cell.length_c   1.000
_cell.angle_alpha   90.00
_cell.angle_beta   90.00
_cell.angle_gamma   90.00
#
_symmetry.space_group_name_H-M   'P 1'
#
loop_
_entity.id
_entity.type
_entity.pdbx_description
1 polymer ?
#
loop_
_entity_poly.entity_id
_entity_poly.type
_entity_poly.pdbx_seq_one_letter_code
_entity_poly.pdbx_strand_id
1 'polypeptide(L)'
;MSFIDEINRRRTFAIVSHPDAGKTTLTEKLLLYGGAIQVAGAVKSNKIRKTATSDWMEIERQRGISVATSVMGFDYKDIKINILDTPGHKDFAEDTFRTLTAVDSVIVVIDSAKGVESQTEKLVEVCRMRNTPIIVFINKMDRPGMDPFELLDEIEQKLNIRLTPLSWPINSGPKFKGVYSIYDKSLYLFNSDKQHITEGIAFDDLNNPELDKMIGEDAETLRNETELVQGVYDDFSREAYLKGDICPVFFGSALNNFGVKELLDCFIEIAPTPIGRDTVERRIEPTEEKFTGFVFKIHANMDPNHRDRIAFVRVVSGRFERNKNYFHVHQRRELKFSNPTAFMAQKKSVLDEAYPGDIVGLYDAGNFKIGDTLTEGEILNYKGIPSFSPEQFRYVENADPMKSKQLAKGLEQLTDEGVAQLFTGKMTGRKIIGTVGELQFEVIQYRLLHEYNASCRYEPISLYKTAWITSTNEAQLADFKMRKALNLAEDKEGRDVFLAESPYALQMAMEKYPDIEFHFTSEF
;
A
#
# COMPACT_ATOMS: atom_id res chain seq x y z
N MET A 1 -18.39 -23.17 8.83
CA MET A 1 -18.94 -21.82 8.59
C MET A 1 -19.55 -21.79 7.19
N SER A 2 -20.58 -20.98 6.96
CA SER A 2 -21.10 -20.79 5.61
C SER A 2 -20.12 -19.96 4.78
N PHE A 3 -20.28 -19.97 3.44
CA PHE A 3 -19.47 -19.13 2.55
C PHE A 3 -19.57 -17.63 2.91
N ILE A 4 -20.78 -17.18 3.24
CA ILE A 4 -21.05 -15.79 3.64
C ILE A 4 -20.38 -15.46 4.99
N ASP A 5 -20.38 -16.39 5.95
CA ASP A 5 -19.68 -16.18 7.23
C ASP A 5 -18.19 -15.99 7.01
N GLU A 6 -17.59 -16.77 6.10
CA GLU A 6 -16.18 -16.64 5.74
C GLU A 6 -15.86 -15.27 5.10
N ILE A 7 -16.75 -14.72 4.28
CA ILE A 7 -16.59 -13.36 3.75
C ILE A 7 -16.68 -12.33 4.88
N ASN A 8 -17.70 -12.43 5.72
CA ASN A 8 -17.99 -11.45 6.77
C ASN A 8 -16.90 -11.33 7.84
N ARG A 9 -16.15 -12.41 8.08
CA ARG A 9 -15.05 -12.39 9.05
C ARG A 9 -13.73 -11.83 8.52
N ARG A 10 -13.66 -11.35 7.27
CA ARG A 10 -12.41 -10.83 6.68
C ARG A 10 -12.36 -9.31 6.68
N ARG A 11 -11.18 -8.79 7.02
CA ARG A 11 -10.83 -7.36 6.90
C ARG A 11 -9.49 -7.26 6.23
N THR A 12 -9.41 -6.50 5.15
CA THR A 12 -8.17 -6.32 4.39
C THR A 12 -7.90 -4.84 4.21
N PHE A 13 -6.79 -4.37 4.76
CA PHE A 13 -6.44 -2.97 4.74
C PHE A 13 -4.96 -2.72 4.49
N ALA A 14 -4.65 -1.54 3.98
CA ALA A 14 -3.29 -1.05 3.88
C ALA A 14 -3.00 -0.04 5.00
N ILE A 15 -1.75 0.02 5.42
CA ILE A 15 -1.25 1.10 6.26
C ILE A 15 -0.36 1.99 5.40
N VAL A 16 -0.69 3.28 5.34
CA VAL A 16 0.01 4.28 4.54
C VAL A 16 0.44 5.46 5.41
N SER A 17 1.56 6.06 5.07
CA SER A 17 2.07 7.24 5.77
C SER A 17 3.21 7.88 5.01
N HIS A 18 3.57 9.09 5.42
CA HIS A 18 4.89 9.64 5.14
C HIS A 18 5.99 8.82 5.85
N PRO A 19 7.24 8.78 5.34
CA PRO A 19 8.37 8.16 6.04
C PRO A 19 8.51 8.64 7.48
N ASP A 20 8.90 7.75 8.38
CA ASP A 20 9.11 8.02 9.81
C ASP A 20 7.84 8.38 10.63
N ALA A 21 6.63 8.41 10.08
CA ALA A 21 5.40 8.65 10.85
C ALA A 21 5.08 7.53 11.85
N GLY A 22 5.73 6.37 11.72
CA GLY A 22 5.59 5.23 12.64
C GLY A 22 4.73 4.09 12.12
N LYS A 23 4.53 4.02 10.80
CA LYS A 23 3.78 2.98 10.11
C LYS A 23 4.23 1.57 10.50
N THR A 24 5.50 1.23 10.27
CA THR A 24 6.07 -0.08 10.61
C THR A 24 5.93 -0.42 12.10
N THR A 25 6.07 0.58 12.98
CA THR A 25 5.83 0.39 14.41
C THR A 25 4.38 0.04 14.70
N LEU A 26 3.42 0.73 14.07
CA LEU A 26 1.99 0.42 14.21
C LEU A 26 1.70 -0.99 13.71
N THR A 27 2.19 -1.36 12.52
CA THR A 27 2.05 -2.71 11.96
C THR A 27 2.54 -3.79 12.92
N GLU A 28 3.76 -3.64 13.48
CA GLU A 28 4.33 -4.58 14.44
C GLU A 28 3.47 -4.71 15.72
N LYS A 29 2.87 -3.61 16.17
CA LYS A 29 1.99 -3.62 17.34
C LYS A 29 0.65 -4.30 17.06
N LEU A 30 0.05 -4.08 15.89
CA LEU A 30 -1.15 -4.79 15.48
C LEU A 30 -0.91 -6.31 15.40
N LEU A 31 0.23 -6.74 14.84
CA LEU A 31 0.63 -8.15 14.82
C LEU A 31 0.87 -8.73 16.23
N LEU A 32 1.41 -7.91 17.13
CA LEU A 32 1.61 -8.31 18.53
C LEU A 32 0.28 -8.54 19.24
N TYR A 33 -0.69 -7.63 19.08
CA TYR A 33 -2.03 -7.78 19.66
C TYR A 33 -2.80 -8.96 19.07
N GLY A 34 -2.62 -9.21 17.78
CA GLY A 34 -3.15 -10.41 17.13
C GLY A 34 -2.45 -11.72 17.53
N GLY A 35 -1.41 -11.66 18.40
CA GLY A 35 -0.66 -12.85 18.78
C GLY A 35 0.18 -13.47 17.67
N ALA A 36 0.30 -12.79 16.54
CA ALA A 36 1.04 -13.26 15.36
C ALA A 36 2.56 -13.20 15.56
N ILE A 37 3.02 -12.31 16.43
CA ILE A 37 4.42 -12.19 16.85
C ILE A 37 4.49 -12.11 18.39
N GLN A 38 5.58 -12.60 18.97
CA GLN A 38 5.77 -12.58 20.43
C GLN A 38 6.40 -11.28 20.94
N VAL A 39 7.19 -10.61 20.13
CA VAL A 39 7.88 -9.36 20.47
C VAL A 39 7.93 -8.49 19.23
N ALA A 40 7.42 -7.26 19.32
CA ALA A 40 7.52 -6.29 18.23
C ALA A 40 8.97 -5.84 17.98
N GLY A 41 9.35 -5.71 16.72
CA GLY A 41 10.63 -5.12 16.31
C GLY A 41 10.60 -3.59 16.45
N ALA A 42 11.74 -2.97 16.70
CA ALA A 42 11.88 -1.51 16.71
C ALA A 42 12.78 -1.02 15.57
N VAL A 43 12.29 -0.08 14.79
CA VAL A 43 13.00 0.46 13.61
C VAL A 43 14.20 1.35 13.99
N LYS A 44 14.22 1.91 15.20
CA LYS A 44 15.32 2.76 15.68
C LYS A 44 15.64 2.53 17.15
N SER A 45 16.41 1.50 17.43
CA SER A 45 17.16 1.43 18.69
C SER A 45 18.47 0.69 18.44
N ASN A 46 19.59 1.37 18.58
CA ASN A 46 20.93 0.77 18.53
C ASN A 46 21.18 -0.31 19.62
N LYS A 47 20.18 -0.60 20.44
CA LYS A 47 20.26 -1.60 21.54
C LYS A 47 19.43 -2.87 21.31
N ILE A 48 18.51 -2.89 20.34
CA ILE A 48 17.68 -4.08 20.05
C ILE A 48 18.01 -4.56 18.62
N ARG A 49 18.70 -5.69 18.52
CA ARG A 49 19.09 -6.33 17.23
C ARG A 49 17.94 -7.03 16.48
N LYS A 50 16.68 -6.72 16.78
CA LYS A 50 15.53 -7.33 16.11
C LYS A 50 14.97 -6.36 15.07
N THR A 51 15.10 -6.70 13.79
CA THR A 51 14.50 -5.97 12.68
C THR A 51 12.99 -6.16 12.64
N ALA A 52 12.26 -5.22 12.06
CA ALA A 52 10.81 -5.33 11.87
C ALA A 52 10.45 -6.55 11.01
N THR A 53 9.30 -7.16 11.30
CA THR A 53 8.78 -8.32 10.57
C THR A 53 8.46 -7.98 9.12
N SER A 54 8.03 -6.72 8.87
CA SER A 54 7.72 -6.20 7.54
C SER A 54 8.96 -5.99 6.66
N ASP A 55 10.14 -5.69 7.25
CA ASP A 55 11.39 -5.40 6.53
C ASP A 55 12.19 -6.69 6.33
N TRP A 56 11.84 -7.47 5.33
CA TRP A 56 12.43 -8.79 5.09
C TRP A 56 13.62 -8.76 4.12
N MET A 57 13.74 -7.74 3.26
CA MET A 57 14.89 -7.56 2.36
C MET A 57 16.10 -7.02 3.11
N GLU A 58 17.29 -7.50 2.74
CA GLU A 58 18.55 -7.04 3.34
C GLU A 58 18.79 -5.54 3.11
N ILE A 59 18.41 -5.01 1.95
CA ILE A 59 18.54 -3.59 1.64
C ILE A 59 17.60 -2.73 2.51
N GLU A 60 16.41 -3.22 2.85
CA GLU A 60 15.48 -2.54 3.77
C GLU A 60 16.10 -2.42 5.16
N ARG A 61 16.70 -3.52 5.64
CA ARG A 61 17.36 -3.57 6.95
C ARG A 61 18.59 -2.66 7.01
N GLN A 62 19.38 -2.62 5.95
CA GLN A 62 20.57 -1.75 5.87
C GLN A 62 20.21 -0.28 5.81
N ARG A 63 19.16 0.08 5.09
CA ARG A 63 18.72 1.45 4.89
C ARG A 63 17.73 1.94 5.97
N GLY A 64 17.05 1.02 6.65
CA GLY A 64 16.00 1.31 7.63
C GLY A 64 14.73 1.91 7.01
N ILE A 65 14.46 1.58 5.75
CA ILE A 65 13.26 2.00 5.00
C ILE A 65 12.64 0.79 4.31
N SER A 66 11.31 0.71 4.31
CA SER A 66 10.59 -0.30 3.53
C SER A 66 10.60 0.08 2.04
N VAL A 67 10.97 -0.88 1.20
CA VAL A 67 11.12 -0.71 -0.26
C VAL A 67 9.93 -1.32 -1.00
N ALA A 68 9.34 -2.37 -0.45
CA ALA A 68 8.21 -3.07 -1.03
C ALA A 68 7.12 -3.33 -0.01
N THR A 69 5.86 -3.42 -0.48
CA THR A 69 4.72 -3.79 0.36
C THR A 69 4.90 -5.20 0.93
N SER A 70 4.71 -5.35 2.21
CA SER A 70 4.65 -6.63 2.91
C SER A 70 3.20 -7.03 3.16
N VAL A 71 2.87 -8.29 2.88
CA VAL A 71 1.55 -8.88 3.13
C VAL A 71 1.64 -9.74 4.37
N MET A 72 0.78 -9.49 5.34
CA MET A 72 0.75 -10.21 6.62
C MET A 72 -0.68 -10.47 7.04
N GLY A 73 -0.94 -11.65 7.62
CA GLY A 73 -2.26 -12.02 8.13
C GLY A 73 -2.20 -12.52 9.57
N PHE A 74 -3.30 -12.34 10.29
CA PHE A 74 -3.53 -12.92 11.62
C PHE A 74 -5.03 -12.98 11.93
N ASP A 75 -5.39 -13.78 12.92
CA ASP A 75 -6.75 -13.83 13.46
C ASP A 75 -6.84 -12.99 14.74
N TYR A 76 -7.92 -12.20 14.89
CA TYR A 76 -8.19 -11.42 16.09
C TYR A 76 -9.70 -11.38 16.35
N LYS A 77 -10.14 -11.87 17.54
CA LYS A 77 -11.56 -11.95 17.93
C LYS A 77 -12.45 -12.58 16.81
N ASP A 78 -12.03 -13.72 16.29
CA ASP A 78 -12.69 -14.46 15.19
C ASP A 78 -12.72 -13.74 13.83
N ILE A 79 -12.09 -12.58 13.72
CA ILE A 79 -11.92 -11.85 12.46
C ILE A 79 -10.54 -12.17 11.88
N LYS A 80 -10.51 -12.54 10.60
CA LYS A 80 -9.27 -12.72 9.84
C LYS A 80 -8.84 -11.39 9.23
N ILE A 81 -7.69 -10.92 9.63
CA ILE A 81 -7.13 -9.63 9.24
C ILE A 81 -5.98 -9.85 8.27
N ASN A 82 -6.02 -9.15 7.14
CA ASN A 82 -4.93 -9.05 6.18
C ASN A 82 -4.40 -7.60 6.18
N ILE A 83 -3.15 -7.42 6.56
CA ILE A 83 -2.45 -6.13 6.54
C ILE A 83 -1.51 -6.08 5.34
N LEU A 84 -1.58 -4.98 4.60
CA LEU A 84 -0.63 -4.63 3.57
C LEU A 84 0.18 -3.42 4.05
N ASP A 85 1.39 -3.69 4.55
CA ASP A 85 2.31 -2.63 5.01
C ASP A 85 3.07 -2.07 3.82
N THR A 86 2.73 -0.84 3.41
CA THR A 86 3.24 -0.21 2.19
C THR A 86 4.55 0.53 2.44
N PRO A 87 5.41 0.74 1.43
CA PRO A 87 6.55 1.64 1.59
C PRO A 87 6.07 3.09 1.82
N GLY A 88 6.73 3.81 2.74
CA GLY A 88 6.40 5.21 3.03
C GLY A 88 7.12 6.21 2.10
N HIS A 89 8.21 5.80 1.45
CA HIS A 89 9.03 6.70 0.64
C HIS A 89 8.40 6.95 -0.73
N LYS A 90 8.44 8.22 -1.19
CA LYS A 90 7.84 8.64 -2.47
C LYS A 90 8.34 7.87 -3.68
N ASP A 91 9.59 7.42 -3.67
CA ASP A 91 10.20 6.68 -4.77
C ASP A 91 9.53 5.32 -5.01
N PHE A 92 8.82 4.79 -4.00
CA PHE A 92 8.07 3.52 -4.07
C PHE A 92 6.55 3.71 -4.08
N ALA A 93 6.07 4.93 -4.39
CA ALA A 93 4.64 5.26 -4.39
C ALA A 93 3.83 4.38 -5.34
N GLU A 94 4.40 3.95 -6.46
CA GLU A 94 3.72 3.10 -7.44
C GLU A 94 3.36 1.72 -6.85
N ASP A 95 4.24 1.10 -6.04
CA ASP A 95 3.92 -0.14 -5.32
C ASP A 95 2.77 0.08 -4.32
N THR A 96 2.76 1.24 -3.64
CA THR A 96 1.67 1.64 -2.76
C THR A 96 0.35 1.80 -3.53
N PHE A 97 0.35 2.49 -4.67
CA PHE A 97 -0.86 2.69 -5.48
C PHE A 97 -1.46 1.36 -5.97
N ARG A 98 -0.62 0.42 -6.40
CA ARG A 98 -1.06 -0.94 -6.77
C ARG A 98 -1.63 -1.69 -5.56
N THR A 99 -0.97 -1.59 -4.42
CA THR A 99 -1.43 -2.20 -3.17
C THR A 99 -2.81 -1.70 -2.77
N LEU A 100 -3.09 -0.40 -2.94
CA LEU A 100 -4.40 0.20 -2.64
C LEU A 100 -5.53 -0.37 -3.50
N THR A 101 -5.24 -1.00 -4.64
CA THR A 101 -6.27 -1.71 -5.42
C THR A 101 -6.75 -3.00 -4.75
N ALA A 102 -5.91 -3.60 -3.93
CA ALA A 102 -6.16 -4.91 -3.33
C ALA A 102 -6.79 -4.83 -1.92
N VAL A 103 -7.00 -3.63 -1.37
CA VAL A 103 -7.53 -3.45 -0.02
C VAL A 103 -8.94 -2.87 -0.01
N ASP A 104 -9.65 -3.09 1.09
CA ASP A 104 -11.04 -2.62 1.27
C ASP A 104 -11.11 -1.35 2.13
N SER A 105 -10.05 -1.04 2.89
CA SER A 105 -9.91 0.20 3.68
C SER A 105 -8.44 0.56 3.87
N VAL A 106 -8.18 1.75 4.39
CA VAL A 106 -6.82 2.26 4.59
C VAL A 106 -6.70 2.91 5.97
N ILE A 107 -5.60 2.64 6.68
CA ILE A 107 -5.19 3.39 7.87
C ILE A 107 -4.08 4.36 7.47
N VAL A 108 -4.34 5.66 7.60
CA VAL A 108 -3.38 6.74 7.37
C VAL A 108 -2.73 7.11 8.68
N VAL A 109 -1.40 6.96 8.78
CA VAL A 109 -0.66 7.32 9.99
C VAL A 109 -0.04 8.70 9.83
N ILE A 110 -0.36 9.60 10.76
CA ILE A 110 0.12 10.98 10.79
C ILE A 110 0.98 11.19 12.05
N ASP A 111 2.13 11.83 11.91
CA ASP A 111 3.00 12.22 13.01
C ASP A 111 2.44 13.49 13.67
N SER A 112 2.10 13.45 14.96
CA SER A 112 1.53 14.60 15.70
C SER A 112 2.41 15.85 15.70
N ALA A 113 3.72 15.70 15.50
CA ALA A 113 4.66 16.82 15.46
C ALA A 113 4.84 17.41 14.06
N LYS A 114 4.60 16.63 13.00
CA LYS A 114 4.84 17.05 11.62
C LYS A 114 3.57 17.38 10.85
N GLY A 115 2.42 16.88 11.30
CA GLY A 115 1.15 17.05 10.60
C GLY A 115 1.11 16.32 9.25
N VAL A 116 0.40 16.91 8.30
CA VAL A 116 0.22 16.36 6.96
C VAL A 116 1.41 16.69 6.06
N GLU A 117 2.09 15.66 5.61
CA GLU A 117 3.23 15.76 4.70
C GLU A 117 2.84 15.37 3.27
N SER A 118 3.55 15.90 2.27
CA SER A 118 3.19 15.82 0.84
C SER A 118 2.92 14.40 0.30
N GLN A 119 3.59 13.38 0.83
CA GLN A 119 3.33 12.00 0.41
C GLN A 119 1.97 11.50 0.92
N THR A 120 1.58 11.90 2.13
CA THR A 120 0.26 11.58 2.69
C THR A 120 -0.86 12.17 1.86
N GLU A 121 -0.72 13.42 1.38
CA GLU A 121 -1.70 14.07 0.51
C GLU A 121 -1.97 13.26 -0.75
N LYS A 122 -0.92 12.86 -1.47
CA LYS A 122 -1.03 12.06 -2.70
C LYS A 122 -1.70 10.70 -2.46
N LEU A 123 -1.35 10.03 -1.36
CA LEU A 123 -1.91 8.72 -1.02
C LEU A 123 -3.40 8.80 -0.67
N VAL A 124 -3.80 9.82 0.08
CA VAL A 124 -5.20 10.07 0.43
C VAL A 124 -6.01 10.46 -0.81
N GLU A 125 -5.45 11.27 -1.71
CA GLU A 125 -6.09 11.59 -2.99
C GLU A 125 -6.43 10.33 -3.79
N VAL A 126 -5.50 9.37 -3.90
CA VAL A 126 -5.76 8.09 -4.58
C VAL A 126 -6.85 7.27 -3.87
N CYS A 127 -6.86 7.25 -2.52
CA CYS A 127 -7.92 6.58 -1.77
C CYS A 127 -9.29 7.21 -2.05
N ARG A 128 -9.37 8.54 -2.09
CA ARG A 128 -10.61 9.28 -2.39
C ARG A 128 -11.11 9.02 -3.81
N MET A 129 -10.23 9.03 -4.82
CA MET A 129 -10.60 8.70 -6.20
C MET A 129 -11.26 7.33 -6.33
N ARG A 130 -10.95 6.41 -5.41
CA ARG A 130 -11.47 5.04 -5.39
C ARG A 130 -12.60 4.83 -4.38
N ASN A 131 -13.01 5.87 -3.68
CA ASN A 131 -13.97 5.80 -2.56
C ASN A 131 -13.56 4.73 -1.52
N THR A 132 -12.25 4.59 -1.29
CA THR A 132 -11.73 3.65 -0.28
C THR A 132 -11.89 4.28 1.11
N PRO A 133 -12.60 3.64 2.05
CA PRO A 133 -12.75 4.16 3.41
C PRO A 133 -11.41 4.36 4.11
N ILE A 134 -11.24 5.51 4.77
CA ILE A 134 -10.00 5.91 5.44
C ILE A 134 -10.24 6.05 6.93
N ILE A 135 -9.30 5.52 7.73
CA ILE A 135 -9.16 5.81 9.17
C ILE A 135 -7.84 6.58 9.35
N VAL A 136 -7.86 7.62 10.14
CA VAL A 136 -6.66 8.39 10.50
C VAL A 136 -6.18 7.98 11.88
N PHE A 137 -4.89 7.64 12.00
CA PHE A 137 -4.22 7.40 13.27
C PHE A 137 -3.15 8.47 13.51
N ILE A 138 -3.41 9.37 14.45
CA ILE A 138 -2.49 10.41 14.88
C ILE A 138 -1.52 9.79 15.90
N ASN A 139 -0.29 9.60 15.48
CA ASN A 139 0.73 8.85 16.19
C ASN A 139 1.73 9.78 16.89
N LYS A 140 2.44 9.24 17.87
CA LYS A 140 3.51 9.90 18.65
C LYS A 140 3.01 10.99 19.59
N MET A 141 1.80 10.84 20.12
CA MET A 141 1.25 11.76 21.11
C MET A 141 2.08 11.89 22.40
N ASP A 142 3.00 10.95 22.64
CA ASP A 142 3.98 10.97 23.72
C ASP A 142 5.14 11.95 23.52
N ARG A 143 5.18 12.63 22.37
CA ARG A 143 6.21 13.63 22.02
C ARG A 143 5.60 15.02 21.89
N PRO A 144 6.42 16.08 22.09
CA PRO A 144 5.96 17.42 21.76
C PRO A 144 5.48 17.51 20.31
N GLY A 145 4.27 17.96 20.10
CA GLY A 145 3.63 18.03 18.80
C GLY A 145 2.70 19.24 18.69
N MET A 146 1.90 19.26 17.63
CA MET A 146 0.86 20.26 17.40
C MET A 146 -0.30 20.06 18.38
N ASP A 147 -1.07 21.10 18.60
CA ASP A 147 -2.34 20.99 19.29
C ASP A 147 -3.28 20.05 18.53
N PRO A 148 -4.05 19.17 19.21
CA PRO A 148 -4.94 18.23 18.56
C PRO A 148 -5.99 18.89 17.65
N PHE A 149 -6.57 20.04 18.02
CA PHE A 149 -7.53 20.74 17.17
C PHE A 149 -6.88 21.36 15.95
N GLU A 150 -5.73 22.03 16.11
CA GLU A 150 -4.96 22.58 14.99
C GLU A 150 -4.59 21.49 13.99
N LEU A 151 -4.22 20.29 14.50
CA LEU A 151 -3.85 19.16 13.66
C LEU A 151 -5.06 18.59 12.91
N LEU A 152 -6.23 18.51 13.54
CA LEU A 152 -7.46 18.09 12.84
C LEU A 152 -7.85 19.09 11.74
N ASP A 153 -7.79 20.38 12.01
CA ASP A 153 -8.04 21.43 11.01
C ASP A 153 -7.08 21.32 9.83
N GLU A 154 -5.79 21.12 10.11
CA GLU A 154 -4.79 20.93 9.06
C GLU A 154 -5.09 19.70 8.19
N ILE A 155 -5.47 18.58 8.82
CA ILE A 155 -5.79 17.33 8.13
C ILE A 155 -7.01 17.54 7.21
N GLU A 156 -8.08 18.15 7.71
CA GLU A 156 -9.28 18.42 6.91
C GLU A 156 -8.99 19.31 5.72
N GLN A 157 -8.25 20.39 5.93
CA GLN A 157 -7.92 21.35 4.87
C GLN A 157 -7.00 20.76 3.82
N LYS A 158 -5.88 20.13 4.22
CA LYS A 158 -4.89 19.60 3.27
C LYS A 158 -5.35 18.35 2.54
N LEU A 159 -6.04 17.44 3.25
CA LEU A 159 -6.50 16.18 2.66
C LEU A 159 -7.88 16.30 2.02
N ASN A 160 -8.59 17.40 2.28
CA ASN A 160 -9.97 17.64 1.84
C ASN A 160 -10.88 16.45 2.19
N ILE A 161 -10.87 16.05 3.46
CA ILE A 161 -11.69 14.99 4.06
C ILE A 161 -12.43 15.56 5.27
N ARG A 162 -13.54 14.94 5.67
CA ARG A 162 -14.27 15.26 6.89
C ARG A 162 -13.88 14.29 7.98
N LEU A 163 -13.48 14.79 9.13
CA LEU A 163 -13.03 13.99 10.25
C LEU A 163 -14.15 13.73 11.26
N THR A 164 -14.06 12.61 11.96
CA THR A 164 -14.88 12.29 13.13
C THR A 164 -13.98 11.64 14.18
N PRO A 165 -13.57 12.38 15.23
CA PRO A 165 -12.76 11.82 16.31
C PRO A 165 -13.51 10.73 17.08
N LEU A 166 -12.94 9.50 17.11
CA LEU A 166 -13.47 8.38 17.90
C LEU A 166 -12.68 8.16 19.19
N SER A 167 -11.53 8.78 19.33
CA SER A 167 -10.80 8.88 20.59
C SER A 167 -10.25 10.28 20.78
N TRP A 168 -9.97 10.68 22.03
CA TRP A 168 -9.40 11.96 22.37
C TRP A 168 -8.20 11.79 23.31
N PRO A 169 -7.07 12.50 23.10
CA PRO A 169 -5.89 12.34 23.93
C PRO A 169 -6.07 13.05 25.28
N ILE A 170 -5.55 12.45 26.34
CA ILE A 170 -5.47 13.08 27.66
C ILE A 170 -4.10 13.72 27.76
N ASN A 171 -4.05 15.01 27.43
CA ASN A 171 -2.81 15.78 27.30
C ASN A 171 -1.94 15.33 26.10
N SER A 172 -0.79 15.93 25.92
CA SER A 172 0.16 15.61 24.85
C SER A 172 1.61 15.75 25.30
N GLY A 173 2.54 15.24 24.50
CA GLY A 173 3.96 15.29 24.80
C GLY A 173 4.33 14.53 26.07
N PRO A 174 5.28 15.02 26.87
CA PRO A 174 5.70 14.36 28.11
C PRO A 174 4.60 14.19 29.16
N LYS A 175 3.51 14.95 29.02
CA LYS A 175 2.34 14.89 29.91
C LYS A 175 1.22 13.97 29.40
N PHE A 176 1.39 13.35 28.26
CA PHE A 176 0.41 12.41 27.69
C PHE A 176 0.12 11.28 28.66
N LYS A 177 -1.12 11.17 29.12
CA LYS A 177 -1.56 10.22 30.15
C LYS A 177 -2.35 9.03 29.59
N GLY A 178 -2.88 9.15 28.39
CA GLY A 178 -3.72 8.12 27.78
C GLY A 178 -4.70 8.70 26.78
N VAL A 179 -5.75 7.95 26.49
CA VAL A 179 -6.83 8.36 25.57
C VAL A 179 -8.20 8.07 26.19
N TYR A 180 -9.15 8.92 25.91
CA TYR A 180 -10.56 8.65 26.12
C TYR A 180 -11.19 8.21 24.80
N SER A 181 -11.76 7.02 24.75
CA SER A 181 -12.52 6.55 23.59
C SER A 181 -13.92 7.16 23.64
N ILE A 182 -14.22 8.01 22.68
CA ILE A 182 -15.54 8.61 22.50
C ILE A 182 -16.53 7.55 21.99
N TYR A 183 -16.02 6.59 21.20
CA TYR A 183 -16.79 5.51 20.56
C TYR A 183 -17.40 4.54 21.57
N ASP A 184 -16.58 3.99 22.46
CA ASP A 184 -17.01 3.01 23.49
C ASP A 184 -17.11 3.58 24.90
N LYS A 185 -16.93 4.90 25.04
CA LYS A 185 -17.00 5.64 26.32
C LYS A 185 -16.12 5.03 27.40
N SER A 186 -14.87 4.80 27.07
CA SER A 186 -13.89 4.15 27.94
C SER A 186 -12.61 4.96 28.07
N LEU A 187 -12.05 4.95 29.27
CA LEU A 187 -10.78 5.61 29.59
C LEU A 187 -9.63 4.60 29.58
N TYR A 188 -8.59 4.89 28.83
CA TYR A 188 -7.40 4.08 28.72
C TYR A 188 -6.19 4.89 29.18
N LEU A 189 -5.67 4.53 30.37
CA LEU A 189 -4.58 5.26 31.00
C LEU A 189 -3.22 4.55 30.87
N PHE A 190 -2.18 5.36 30.91
CA PHE A 190 -0.79 4.93 30.95
C PHE A 190 -0.44 4.30 32.30
N ASN A 191 0.09 3.10 32.32
CA ASN A 191 0.80 2.59 33.49
C ASN A 191 2.30 2.94 33.39
N SER A 192 2.89 3.39 34.50
CA SER A 192 4.30 3.80 34.60
C SER A 192 5.30 2.71 34.17
N ASP A 193 4.91 1.44 34.17
CA ASP A 193 5.74 0.31 33.79
C ASP A 193 5.82 0.02 32.28
N LYS A 194 5.19 0.89 31.43
CA LYS A 194 5.25 0.84 29.95
C LYS A 194 4.98 -0.52 29.27
N GLN A 195 4.59 -1.55 29.98
CA GLN A 195 4.44 -2.91 29.46
C GLN A 195 3.03 -3.49 29.59
N HIS A 196 2.17 -2.93 30.43
CA HIS A 196 0.80 -3.40 30.62
C HIS A 196 -0.20 -2.35 30.17
N ILE A 197 -1.05 -2.74 29.23
CA ILE A 197 -2.24 -1.96 28.84
C ILE A 197 -3.25 -2.20 29.96
N THR A 198 -3.72 -1.13 30.58
CA THR A 198 -4.89 -1.18 31.42
C THR A 198 -6.09 -1.54 30.56
N GLU A 199 -6.91 -2.46 30.98
CA GLU A 199 -8.24 -2.64 30.41
C GLU A 199 -8.98 -1.30 30.48
N GLY A 200 -9.75 -0.97 29.41
CA GLY A 200 -10.52 0.26 29.38
C GLY A 200 -11.46 0.33 30.58
N ILE A 201 -11.46 1.46 31.27
CA ILE A 201 -12.36 1.70 32.37
C ILE A 201 -13.57 2.42 31.77
N ALA A 202 -14.75 1.81 31.83
CA ALA A 202 -15.97 2.40 31.33
C ALA A 202 -16.27 3.72 32.05
N PHE A 203 -16.47 4.79 31.29
CA PHE A 203 -16.79 6.13 31.74
C PHE A 203 -17.90 6.74 30.87
N ASP A 204 -19.12 6.36 31.13
CA ASP A 204 -20.29 6.87 30.37
C ASP A 204 -20.56 8.36 30.65
N ASP A 205 -20.17 8.85 31.83
CA ASP A 205 -20.32 10.24 32.25
C ASP A 205 -18.97 10.81 32.72
N LEU A 206 -18.43 11.72 31.92
CA LEU A 206 -17.18 12.41 32.23
C LEU A 206 -17.30 13.35 33.43
N ASN A 207 -18.54 13.70 33.90
CA ASN A 207 -18.75 14.48 35.11
C ASN A 207 -18.61 13.65 36.40
N ASN A 208 -18.42 12.35 36.29
CA ASN A 208 -18.18 11.49 37.45
C ASN A 208 -16.90 11.95 38.19
N PRO A 209 -16.97 12.23 39.51
CA PRO A 209 -15.82 12.68 40.31
C PRO A 209 -14.68 11.68 40.42
N GLU A 210 -14.88 10.44 40.03
CA GLU A 210 -13.81 9.46 39.93
C GLU A 210 -12.78 9.82 38.84
N LEU A 211 -13.20 10.49 37.77
CA LEU A 211 -12.29 10.96 36.72
C LEU A 211 -11.25 11.92 37.32
N ASP A 212 -11.68 12.86 38.17
CA ASP A 212 -10.78 13.83 38.84
C ASP A 212 -9.76 13.14 39.75
N LYS A 213 -10.14 12.02 40.38
CA LYS A 213 -9.19 11.21 41.17
C LYS A 213 -8.18 10.48 40.33
N MET A 214 -8.54 10.07 39.10
CA MET A 214 -7.70 9.27 38.20
C MET A 214 -6.72 10.13 37.42
N ILE A 215 -7.14 11.25 36.86
CA ILE A 215 -6.32 12.08 35.98
C ILE A 215 -6.01 13.48 36.50
N GLY A 216 -6.61 13.85 37.66
CA GLY A 216 -6.34 15.13 38.34
C GLY A 216 -6.82 16.34 37.54
N GLU A 217 -5.96 17.36 37.43
CA GLU A 217 -6.27 18.63 36.75
C GLU A 217 -6.65 18.44 35.27
N ASP A 218 -6.22 17.34 34.62
CA ASP A 218 -6.53 17.08 33.22
C ASP A 218 -8.01 16.65 33.01
N ALA A 219 -8.75 16.35 34.08
CA ALA A 219 -10.16 15.94 33.98
C ALA A 219 -11.04 17.08 33.44
N GLU A 220 -10.84 18.31 33.90
CA GLU A 220 -11.59 19.47 33.42
C GLU A 220 -11.27 19.78 31.97
N THR A 221 -9.98 19.70 31.59
CA THR A 221 -9.55 19.88 30.20
C THR A 221 -10.19 18.83 29.30
N LEU A 222 -10.16 17.55 29.70
CA LEU A 222 -10.77 16.46 28.93
C LEU A 222 -12.30 16.66 28.74
N ARG A 223 -13.01 17.10 29.77
CA ARG A 223 -14.47 17.42 29.68
C ARG A 223 -14.73 18.50 28.63
N ASN A 224 -14.04 19.64 28.78
CA ASN A 224 -14.21 20.77 27.88
C ASN A 224 -13.85 20.45 26.43
N GLU A 225 -12.75 19.77 26.22
CA GLU A 225 -12.31 19.37 24.88
C GLU A 225 -13.23 18.32 24.26
N THR A 226 -13.72 17.33 25.03
CA THR A 226 -14.66 16.32 24.52
C THR A 226 -16.02 16.96 24.19
N GLU A 227 -16.52 17.90 25.01
CA GLU A 227 -17.74 18.66 24.72
C GLU A 227 -17.57 19.46 23.41
N LEU A 228 -16.42 20.12 23.24
CA LEU A 228 -16.11 20.87 22.02
C LEU A 228 -16.06 19.93 20.79
N VAL A 229 -15.40 18.78 20.89
CA VAL A 229 -15.35 17.79 19.81
C VAL A 229 -16.76 17.35 19.42
N GLN A 230 -17.60 17.00 20.38
CA GLN A 230 -19.00 16.59 20.14
C GLN A 230 -19.87 17.72 19.57
N GLY A 231 -19.52 18.98 19.83
CA GLY A 231 -20.23 20.14 19.30
C GLY A 231 -19.79 20.55 17.88
N VAL A 232 -18.57 20.23 17.48
CA VAL A 232 -17.98 20.66 16.21
C VAL A 232 -18.04 19.57 15.15
N TYR A 233 -17.79 18.31 15.52
CA TYR A 233 -17.75 17.18 14.60
C TYR A 233 -19.06 16.41 14.58
N ASP A 234 -19.41 15.88 13.40
CA ASP A 234 -20.59 15.03 13.24
C ASP A 234 -20.43 13.72 14.03
N ASP A 235 -21.55 13.19 14.51
CA ASP A 235 -21.61 11.87 15.11
C ASP A 235 -21.15 10.79 14.11
N PHE A 236 -20.45 9.78 14.62
CA PHE A 236 -19.97 8.70 13.78
C PHE A 236 -21.12 7.91 13.15
N SER A 237 -21.10 7.81 11.84
CA SER A 237 -21.97 6.94 11.05
C SER A 237 -21.15 5.93 10.26
N ARG A 238 -21.32 4.64 10.57
CA ARG A 238 -20.66 3.57 9.82
C ARG A 238 -20.98 3.62 8.32
N GLU A 239 -22.22 3.99 7.97
CA GLU A 239 -22.62 4.12 6.57
C GLU A 239 -21.87 5.24 5.86
N ALA A 240 -21.75 6.41 6.49
CA ALA A 240 -20.99 7.54 5.96
C ALA A 240 -19.48 7.21 5.84
N TYR A 241 -18.92 6.50 6.82
CA TYR A 241 -17.54 6.01 6.75
C TYR A 241 -17.33 5.05 5.56
N LEU A 242 -18.21 4.07 5.37
CA LEU A 242 -18.12 3.11 4.28
C LEU A 242 -18.27 3.75 2.88
N LYS A 243 -18.97 4.88 2.80
CA LYS A 243 -19.06 5.69 1.55
C LYS A 243 -17.85 6.60 1.34
N GLY A 244 -16.98 6.76 2.34
CA GLY A 244 -15.86 7.69 2.31
C GLY A 244 -16.25 9.15 2.57
N ASP A 245 -17.45 9.40 3.12
CA ASP A 245 -17.94 10.74 3.44
C ASP A 245 -17.30 11.31 4.71
N ILE A 246 -16.94 10.44 5.67
CA ILE A 246 -16.27 10.79 6.92
C ILE A 246 -15.08 9.85 7.17
N CYS A 247 -14.08 10.36 7.89
CA CYS A 247 -12.89 9.62 8.27
C CYS A 247 -12.76 9.56 9.81
N PRO A 248 -12.91 8.38 10.44
CA PRO A 248 -12.66 8.20 11.86
C PRO A 248 -11.22 8.56 12.24
N VAL A 249 -11.04 9.23 13.38
CA VAL A 249 -9.72 9.62 13.90
C VAL A 249 -9.45 8.97 15.24
N PHE A 250 -8.25 8.41 15.37
CA PHE A 250 -7.70 7.87 16.60
C PHE A 250 -6.38 8.55 16.96
N PHE A 251 -6.18 8.79 18.25
CA PHE A 251 -4.93 9.33 18.78
C PHE A 251 -4.16 8.26 19.55
N GLY A 252 -2.83 8.28 19.49
CA GLY A 252 -2.06 7.31 20.23
C GLY A 252 -0.54 7.46 20.11
N SER A 253 0.14 6.47 20.65
CA SER A 253 1.59 6.27 20.51
C SER A 253 1.86 4.79 20.24
N ALA A 254 2.11 4.47 18.99
CA ALA A 254 2.40 3.09 18.58
C ALA A 254 3.62 2.51 19.30
N LEU A 255 4.66 3.33 19.54
CA LEU A 255 5.85 2.89 20.26
C LEU A 255 5.53 2.39 21.67
N ASN A 256 4.63 3.08 22.36
CA ASN A 256 4.24 2.81 23.74
C ASN A 256 2.97 1.96 23.88
N ASN A 257 2.42 1.46 22.78
CA ASN A 257 1.18 0.64 22.69
C ASN A 257 -0.12 1.39 23.03
N PHE A 258 -0.16 2.74 22.95
CA PHE A 258 -1.34 3.52 23.28
C PHE A 258 -2.22 3.81 22.07
N GLY A 259 -3.53 3.71 22.26
CA GLY A 259 -4.49 3.90 21.20
C GLY A 259 -4.50 2.81 20.13
N VAL A 260 -3.58 1.84 20.21
CA VAL A 260 -3.43 0.80 19.16
C VAL A 260 -4.44 -0.32 19.32
N LYS A 261 -4.67 -0.76 20.58
CA LYS A 261 -5.66 -1.80 20.85
C LYS A 261 -7.07 -1.27 20.57
N GLU A 262 -7.34 -0.04 21.01
CA GLU A 262 -8.60 0.67 20.80
C GLU A 262 -8.89 0.87 19.31
N LEU A 263 -7.87 1.28 18.54
CA LEU A 263 -7.96 1.31 17.08
C LEU A 263 -8.31 -0.06 16.51
N LEU A 264 -7.63 -1.14 16.95
CA LEU A 264 -7.87 -2.48 16.42
C LEU A 264 -9.26 -3.00 16.77
N ASP A 265 -9.69 -2.80 18.03
CA ASP A 265 -11.01 -3.22 18.50
C ASP A 265 -12.13 -2.50 17.74
N CYS A 266 -12.06 -1.19 17.59
CA CYS A 266 -13.02 -0.43 16.79
C CYS A 266 -12.93 -0.78 15.30
N PHE A 267 -11.71 -0.95 14.76
CA PHE A 267 -11.50 -1.30 13.36
C PHE A 267 -12.24 -2.56 12.94
N ILE A 268 -12.17 -3.64 13.71
CA ILE A 268 -12.85 -4.90 13.35
C ILE A 268 -14.38 -4.77 13.30
N GLU A 269 -14.96 -3.80 14.03
CA GLU A 269 -16.39 -3.51 14.06
C GLU A 269 -16.84 -2.63 12.89
N ILE A 270 -16.10 -1.53 12.64
CA ILE A 270 -16.53 -0.52 11.67
C ILE A 270 -16.03 -0.79 10.24
N ALA A 271 -14.86 -1.42 10.08
CA ALA A 271 -14.24 -1.62 8.77
C ALA A 271 -15.11 -2.45 7.82
N PRO A 272 -15.02 -2.20 6.50
CA PRO A 272 -15.79 -2.95 5.52
C PRO A 272 -15.39 -4.42 5.51
N THR A 273 -16.37 -5.27 5.26
CA THR A 273 -16.13 -6.61 4.71
C THR A 273 -15.60 -6.48 3.28
N PRO A 274 -15.08 -7.55 2.66
CA PRO A 274 -14.64 -7.49 1.27
C PRO A 274 -15.68 -6.84 0.36
N ILE A 275 -15.25 -5.86 -0.42
CA ILE A 275 -16.12 -5.09 -1.33
C ILE A 275 -15.95 -5.54 -2.77
N GLY A 276 -17.02 -5.40 -3.58
CA GLY A 276 -17.01 -5.71 -5.01
C GLY A 276 -16.01 -4.85 -5.79
N ARG A 277 -15.53 -5.38 -6.92
CA ARG A 277 -14.56 -4.73 -7.81
C ARG A 277 -15.08 -4.63 -9.23
N ASP A 278 -14.75 -3.53 -9.89
CA ASP A 278 -15.12 -3.31 -11.29
C ASP A 278 -14.11 -3.97 -12.23
N THR A 279 -14.64 -4.66 -13.23
CA THR A 279 -13.90 -5.11 -14.40
C THR A 279 -14.29 -4.26 -15.61
N VAL A 280 -13.64 -4.48 -16.75
CA VAL A 280 -14.04 -3.84 -18.01
C VAL A 280 -15.45 -4.31 -18.39
N GLU A 281 -15.77 -5.58 -18.11
CA GLU A 281 -16.97 -6.26 -18.55
C GLU A 281 -18.16 -6.02 -17.61
N ARG A 282 -17.93 -6.10 -16.29
CA ARG A 282 -18.98 -5.95 -15.27
C ARG A 282 -18.40 -5.74 -13.87
N ARG A 283 -19.24 -5.42 -12.91
CA ARG A 283 -18.87 -5.44 -11.49
C ARG A 283 -18.96 -6.88 -10.94
N ILE A 284 -18.00 -7.25 -10.12
CA ILE A 284 -17.91 -8.54 -9.44
C ILE A 284 -18.19 -8.33 -7.97
N GLU A 285 -19.17 -9.07 -7.43
CA GLU A 285 -19.50 -9.01 -6.01
C GLU A 285 -18.84 -10.18 -5.24
N PRO A 286 -18.40 -9.96 -3.99
CA PRO A 286 -17.74 -11.00 -3.19
C PRO A 286 -18.60 -12.24 -2.94
N THR A 287 -19.92 -12.11 -3.02
CA THR A 287 -20.89 -13.17 -2.78
C THR A 287 -21.10 -14.10 -3.96
N GLU A 288 -20.50 -13.82 -5.12
CA GLU A 288 -20.58 -14.69 -6.29
C GLU A 288 -19.86 -16.02 -6.03
N GLU A 289 -20.46 -17.12 -6.50
CA GLU A 289 -19.96 -18.48 -6.22
C GLU A 289 -18.68 -18.83 -6.98
N LYS A 290 -18.51 -18.26 -8.20
CA LYS A 290 -17.34 -18.53 -9.04
C LYS A 290 -16.14 -17.72 -8.57
N PHE A 291 -15.01 -18.41 -8.49
CA PHE A 291 -13.75 -17.75 -8.15
C PHE A 291 -13.32 -16.73 -9.21
N THR A 292 -12.97 -15.56 -8.72
CA THR A 292 -12.22 -14.56 -9.48
C THR A 292 -11.18 -13.89 -8.57
N GLY A 293 -10.05 -13.51 -9.17
CA GLY A 293 -9.00 -12.78 -8.46
C GLY A 293 -8.04 -12.13 -9.44
N PHE A 294 -7.29 -11.15 -8.97
CA PHE A 294 -6.30 -10.42 -9.77
C PHE A 294 -4.95 -10.31 -9.09
N VAL A 295 -3.90 -10.26 -9.92
CA VAL A 295 -2.51 -10.08 -9.49
C VAL A 295 -2.25 -8.58 -9.30
N PHE A 296 -2.03 -8.13 -8.08
CA PHE A 296 -1.69 -6.73 -7.80
C PHE A 296 -0.19 -6.51 -7.55
N LYS A 297 0.54 -7.58 -7.24
CA LYS A 297 1.97 -7.54 -6.93
C LYS A 297 2.65 -8.83 -7.35
N ILE A 298 3.89 -8.70 -7.81
CA ILE A 298 4.78 -9.83 -8.05
C ILE A 298 6.09 -9.57 -7.29
N HIS A 299 6.67 -10.61 -6.74
CA HIS A 299 7.98 -10.53 -6.10
C HIS A 299 8.83 -11.74 -6.46
N ALA A 300 10.04 -11.51 -6.96
CA ALA A 300 11.01 -12.57 -7.26
C ALA A 300 12.03 -12.70 -6.13
N ASN A 301 12.62 -13.90 -6.01
CA ASN A 301 13.75 -14.17 -5.13
C ASN A 301 13.53 -13.80 -3.64
N MET A 302 12.32 -14.07 -3.11
CA MET A 302 12.06 -13.87 -1.68
C MET A 302 12.94 -14.75 -0.78
N ASP A 303 13.40 -15.90 -1.28
CA ASP A 303 14.44 -16.71 -0.68
C ASP A 303 15.71 -16.63 -1.53
N PRO A 304 16.84 -16.12 -1.01
CA PRO A 304 18.09 -16.04 -1.75
C PRO A 304 18.62 -17.39 -2.26
N ASN A 305 18.21 -18.49 -1.61
CA ASN A 305 18.62 -19.85 -1.99
C ASN A 305 17.71 -20.47 -3.05
N HIS A 306 16.52 -19.93 -3.24
CA HIS A 306 15.53 -20.39 -4.21
C HIS A 306 15.15 -19.26 -5.14
N ARG A 307 15.28 -19.48 -6.45
CA ARG A 307 14.89 -18.49 -7.47
C ARG A 307 13.37 -18.54 -7.70
N ASP A 308 12.61 -18.33 -6.64
CA ASP A 308 11.17 -18.38 -6.66
C ASP A 308 10.59 -17.00 -6.97
N ARG A 309 9.58 -16.98 -7.82
CA ARG A 309 8.75 -15.82 -8.10
C ARG A 309 7.37 -16.08 -7.52
N ILE A 310 6.80 -15.11 -6.81
CA ILE A 310 5.47 -15.21 -6.21
C ILE A 310 4.60 -14.08 -6.75
N ALA A 311 3.46 -14.45 -7.32
CA ALA A 311 2.39 -13.52 -7.66
C ALA A 311 1.41 -13.43 -6.49
N PHE A 312 1.09 -12.22 -6.04
CA PHE A 312 0.12 -11.95 -4.99
C PHE A 312 -1.24 -11.69 -5.63
N VAL A 313 -2.16 -12.58 -5.37
CA VAL A 313 -3.52 -12.54 -5.93
C VAL A 313 -4.49 -12.11 -4.84
N ARG A 314 -5.25 -11.05 -5.10
CA ARG A 314 -6.43 -10.68 -4.31
C ARG A 314 -7.60 -11.55 -4.75
N VAL A 315 -8.20 -12.30 -3.84
CA VAL A 315 -9.45 -13.02 -4.09
C VAL A 315 -10.61 -12.03 -4.01
N VAL A 316 -11.40 -11.92 -5.08
CA VAL A 316 -12.53 -10.99 -5.16
C VAL A 316 -13.86 -11.72 -4.96
N SER A 317 -14.08 -12.87 -5.61
CA SER A 317 -15.29 -13.67 -5.49
C SER A 317 -14.97 -15.15 -5.41
N GLY A 318 -15.95 -15.94 -5.01
CA GLY A 318 -15.87 -17.39 -4.93
C GLY A 318 -14.81 -17.90 -3.97
N ARG A 319 -14.46 -19.16 -4.10
CA ARG A 319 -13.48 -19.82 -3.24
C ARG A 319 -12.28 -20.29 -4.05
N PHE A 320 -11.09 -19.84 -3.68
CA PHE A 320 -9.85 -20.43 -4.18
C PHE A 320 -9.60 -21.76 -3.47
N GLU A 321 -9.29 -22.80 -4.21
CA GLU A 321 -9.00 -24.14 -3.71
C GLU A 321 -7.66 -24.63 -4.27
N ARG A 322 -6.84 -25.19 -3.41
CA ARG A 322 -5.60 -25.83 -3.79
C ARG A 322 -5.83 -26.98 -4.76
N ASN A 323 -4.98 -27.12 -5.75
CA ASN A 323 -5.04 -28.17 -6.79
C ASN A 323 -6.26 -28.09 -7.72
N LYS A 324 -7.05 -27.04 -7.70
CA LYS A 324 -8.09 -26.75 -8.69
C LYS A 324 -7.48 -26.02 -9.88
N ASN A 325 -8.08 -26.21 -11.06
CA ASN A 325 -7.71 -25.48 -12.27
C ASN A 325 -8.37 -24.11 -12.29
N TYR A 326 -7.61 -23.09 -12.67
CA TYR A 326 -8.09 -21.73 -12.86
C TYR A 326 -7.67 -21.20 -14.22
N PHE A 327 -8.57 -20.50 -14.88
CA PHE A 327 -8.34 -19.91 -16.18
C PHE A 327 -7.58 -18.59 -16.05
N HIS A 328 -6.39 -18.56 -16.65
CA HIS A 328 -5.58 -17.34 -16.76
C HIS A 328 -6.04 -16.55 -17.98
N VAL A 329 -6.71 -15.43 -17.77
CA VAL A 329 -7.44 -14.70 -18.82
C VAL A 329 -6.49 -14.21 -19.93
N HIS A 330 -5.39 -13.55 -19.56
CA HIS A 330 -4.42 -13.02 -20.52
C HIS A 330 -3.77 -14.10 -21.40
N GLN A 331 -3.37 -15.23 -20.79
CA GLN A 331 -2.73 -16.32 -21.51
C GLN A 331 -3.70 -17.32 -22.15
N ARG A 332 -5.00 -17.19 -21.87
CA ARG A 332 -6.08 -18.07 -22.36
C ARG A 332 -5.81 -19.57 -22.13
N ARG A 333 -5.31 -19.89 -20.94
CA ARG A 333 -5.03 -21.27 -20.52
C ARG A 333 -5.38 -21.53 -19.07
N GLU A 334 -5.57 -22.80 -18.74
CA GLU A 334 -5.75 -23.21 -17.36
C GLU A 334 -4.41 -23.40 -16.64
N LEU A 335 -4.36 -22.97 -15.38
CA LEU A 335 -3.26 -23.15 -14.46
C LEU A 335 -3.73 -23.87 -13.20
N LYS A 336 -2.87 -24.69 -12.64
CA LYS A 336 -3.11 -25.44 -11.40
C LYS A 336 -2.02 -25.12 -10.38
N PHE A 337 -2.41 -24.86 -9.14
CA PHE A 337 -1.50 -24.47 -8.08
C PHE A 337 -1.45 -25.53 -6.98
N SER A 338 -0.29 -26.19 -6.82
CA SER A 338 -0.08 -27.24 -5.83
C SER A 338 0.38 -26.70 -4.47
N ASN A 339 1.05 -25.54 -4.46
CA ASN A 339 1.62 -24.94 -3.26
C ASN A 339 1.26 -23.45 -3.13
N PRO A 340 -0.05 -23.08 -3.11
CA PRO A 340 -0.44 -21.72 -2.84
C PRO A 340 -0.07 -21.35 -1.40
N THR A 341 0.34 -20.11 -1.18
CA THR A 341 0.92 -19.67 0.08
C THR A 341 0.04 -18.61 0.74
N ALA A 342 -0.21 -18.79 2.03
CA ALA A 342 -0.71 -17.74 2.92
C ALA A 342 0.48 -17.08 3.66
N PHE A 343 0.32 -15.81 3.97
CA PHE A 343 1.32 -15.02 4.67
C PHE A 343 0.83 -14.78 6.11
N MET A 344 1.29 -15.60 7.04
CA MET A 344 0.98 -15.50 8.47
C MET A 344 2.17 -14.87 9.19
N ALA A 345 2.17 -13.55 9.33
CA ALA A 345 3.27 -12.79 9.92
C ALA A 345 4.65 -13.18 9.32
N GLN A 346 5.49 -13.86 10.08
CA GLN A 346 6.84 -14.30 9.64
C GLN A 346 6.85 -15.65 8.92
N LYS A 347 5.71 -16.36 8.87
CA LYS A 347 5.68 -17.74 8.35
C LYS A 347 4.85 -17.80 7.06
N LYS A 348 5.43 -18.42 6.05
CA LYS A 348 4.69 -18.88 4.88
C LYS A 348 4.09 -20.25 5.22
N SER A 349 2.80 -20.41 4.99
CA SER A 349 2.13 -21.71 5.12
C SER A 349 1.43 -22.06 3.81
N VAL A 350 1.37 -23.34 3.50
CA VAL A 350 0.57 -23.82 2.37
C VAL A 350 -0.89 -23.60 2.70
N LEU A 351 -1.63 -23.04 1.75
CA LEU A 351 -3.03 -22.71 1.88
C LEU A 351 -3.87 -23.71 1.11
N ASP A 352 -4.89 -24.30 1.74
CA ASP A 352 -5.82 -25.19 1.08
C ASP A 352 -7.01 -24.45 0.45
N GLU A 353 -7.50 -23.40 1.12
CA GLU A 353 -8.64 -22.59 0.68
C GLU A 353 -8.44 -21.11 1.00
N ALA A 354 -8.95 -20.23 0.14
CA ALA A 354 -9.04 -18.79 0.38
C ALA A 354 -10.39 -18.24 -0.11
N TYR A 355 -10.81 -17.15 0.51
CA TYR A 355 -12.12 -16.55 0.31
C TYR A 355 -12.00 -15.08 -0.09
N PRO A 356 -13.05 -14.43 -0.58
CA PRO A 356 -13.02 -13.00 -0.89
C PRO A 356 -12.45 -12.19 0.26
N GLY A 357 -11.52 -11.32 -0.07
CA GLY A 357 -10.75 -10.57 0.93
C GLY A 357 -9.35 -11.13 1.20
N ASP A 358 -9.13 -12.42 1.02
CA ASP A 358 -7.80 -13.01 1.22
C ASP A 358 -6.82 -12.63 0.12
N ILE A 359 -5.54 -12.70 0.48
CA ILE A 359 -4.43 -12.58 -0.46
C ILE A 359 -3.68 -13.89 -0.50
N VAL A 360 -3.54 -14.43 -1.72
CA VAL A 360 -2.88 -15.72 -1.97
C VAL A 360 -1.60 -15.49 -2.72
N GLY A 361 -0.50 -16.07 -2.25
CA GLY A 361 0.76 -16.13 -2.98
C GLY A 361 0.79 -17.36 -3.89
N LEU A 362 0.96 -17.14 -5.18
CA LEU A 362 1.09 -18.21 -6.17
C LEU A 362 2.50 -18.25 -6.71
N TYR A 363 3.16 -19.41 -6.58
CA TYR A 363 4.47 -19.63 -7.21
C TYR A 363 4.35 -19.58 -8.71
N ASP A 364 5.22 -18.80 -9.34
CA ASP A 364 5.18 -18.49 -10.76
C ASP A 364 6.55 -18.68 -11.42
N ALA A 365 6.56 -19.34 -12.56
CA ALA A 365 7.76 -19.51 -13.38
C ALA A 365 7.98 -18.35 -14.39
N GLY A 366 7.29 -17.23 -14.24
CA GLY A 366 7.32 -16.08 -15.16
C GLY A 366 6.08 -15.95 -16.03
N ASN A 367 4.97 -16.54 -15.60
CA ASN A 367 3.71 -16.51 -16.37
C ASN A 367 2.85 -15.28 -16.05
N PHE A 368 2.92 -14.78 -14.81
CA PHE A 368 2.07 -13.68 -14.35
C PHE A 368 2.68 -12.31 -14.63
N LYS A 369 1.81 -11.39 -14.96
CA LYS A 369 2.03 -9.94 -14.94
C LYS A 369 1.12 -9.29 -13.91
N ILE A 370 1.50 -8.10 -13.43
CA ILE A 370 0.62 -7.27 -12.61
C ILE A 370 -0.61 -6.91 -13.45
N GLY A 371 -1.80 -7.04 -12.85
CA GLY A 371 -3.08 -6.87 -13.56
C GLY A 371 -3.70 -8.14 -14.10
N ASP A 372 -2.95 -9.24 -14.18
CA ASP A 372 -3.50 -10.50 -14.67
C ASP A 372 -4.64 -11.01 -13.81
N THR A 373 -5.65 -11.57 -14.48
CA THR A 373 -6.87 -12.08 -13.86
C THR A 373 -6.92 -13.60 -13.93
N LEU A 374 -7.30 -14.21 -12.81
CA LEU A 374 -7.64 -15.63 -12.69
C LEU A 374 -9.13 -15.81 -12.43
N THR A 375 -9.76 -16.73 -13.16
CA THR A 375 -11.20 -17.00 -13.05
C THR A 375 -11.51 -18.51 -13.16
N GLU A 376 -12.76 -18.87 -13.06
CA GLU A 376 -13.28 -20.20 -13.41
C GLU A 376 -13.87 -20.24 -14.83
N GLY A 377 -13.17 -19.63 -15.80
CA GLY A 377 -13.48 -19.69 -17.23
C GLY A 377 -14.13 -18.43 -17.81
N GLU A 378 -14.54 -17.47 -17.00
CA GLU A 378 -15.06 -16.18 -17.46
C GLU A 378 -13.90 -15.27 -17.89
N ILE A 379 -14.08 -14.51 -18.96
CA ILE A 379 -13.08 -13.52 -19.42
C ILE A 379 -13.41 -12.20 -18.76
N LEU A 380 -12.56 -11.78 -17.82
CA LEU A 380 -12.71 -10.57 -17.03
C LEU A 380 -11.37 -9.85 -16.92
N ASN A 381 -11.39 -8.52 -16.99
CA ASN A 381 -10.21 -7.67 -16.83
C ASN A 381 -10.46 -6.65 -15.72
N TYR A 382 -9.82 -6.82 -14.57
CA TYR A 382 -9.94 -5.88 -13.46
C TYR A 382 -9.34 -4.52 -13.79
N LYS A 383 -10.07 -3.45 -13.44
CA LYS A 383 -9.68 -2.05 -13.66
C LYS A 383 -8.82 -1.52 -12.52
N GLY A 384 -8.04 -0.50 -12.83
CA GLY A 384 -7.43 0.37 -11.83
C GLY A 384 -6.10 -0.09 -11.26
N ILE A 385 -5.28 -0.82 -12.02
CA ILE A 385 -3.90 -1.14 -11.64
C ILE A 385 -2.96 -0.36 -12.58
N PRO A 386 -2.79 0.96 -12.37
CA PRO A 386 -2.05 1.80 -13.30
C PRO A 386 -0.54 1.59 -13.18
N SER A 387 0.14 1.76 -14.31
CA SER A 387 1.56 2.04 -14.36
C SER A 387 1.76 3.45 -14.91
N PHE A 388 2.31 4.34 -14.09
CA PHE A 388 2.49 5.75 -14.44
C PHE A 388 3.77 5.96 -15.26
N SER A 389 3.80 7.04 -16.06
CA SER A 389 5.03 7.47 -16.72
C SER A 389 6.11 7.79 -15.67
N PRO A 390 7.32 7.23 -15.82
CA PRO A 390 8.44 7.52 -14.91
C PRO A 390 8.83 9.01 -14.91
N GLU A 391 9.48 9.42 -13.81
CA GLU A 391 9.97 10.79 -13.63
C GLU A 391 11.50 10.90 -13.84
N GLN A 392 12.22 9.79 -13.72
CA GLN A 392 13.68 9.74 -13.87
C GLN A 392 14.09 8.61 -14.81
N PHE A 393 15.12 8.87 -15.61
CA PHE A 393 15.55 7.96 -16.65
C PHE A 393 17.07 7.81 -16.67
N ARG A 394 17.54 6.57 -16.91
CA ARG A 394 18.96 6.27 -17.12
C ARG A 394 19.12 5.17 -18.18
N TYR A 395 20.14 5.28 -19.00
CA TYR A 395 20.58 4.13 -19.74
C TYR A 395 21.17 3.11 -18.77
N VAL A 396 20.89 1.84 -19.04
CA VAL A 396 21.48 0.73 -18.30
C VAL A 396 22.43 -0.03 -19.22
N GLU A 397 23.68 -0.15 -18.79
CA GLU A 397 24.73 -0.83 -19.51
C GLU A 397 25.27 -2.00 -18.69
N ASN A 398 25.63 -3.05 -19.41
CA ASN A 398 26.25 -4.21 -18.79
C ASN A 398 27.71 -3.86 -18.39
N ALA A 399 28.02 -3.98 -17.11
CA ALA A 399 29.38 -3.75 -16.62
C ALA A 399 30.29 -4.96 -16.83
N ASP A 400 29.72 -6.16 -17.04
CA ASP A 400 30.45 -7.41 -17.29
C ASP A 400 29.87 -8.14 -18.52
N PRO A 401 30.55 -8.11 -19.69
CA PRO A 401 30.05 -8.73 -20.91
C PRO A 401 29.68 -10.21 -20.75
N MET A 402 30.34 -10.94 -19.85
CA MET A 402 30.07 -12.36 -19.59
C MET A 402 28.72 -12.61 -18.87
N LYS A 403 28.13 -11.56 -18.29
CA LYS A 403 26.89 -11.60 -17.51
C LYS A 403 25.68 -11.03 -18.26
N SER A 404 25.75 -10.87 -19.58
CA SER A 404 24.69 -10.23 -20.38
C SER A 404 23.33 -10.92 -20.24
N LYS A 405 23.30 -12.26 -20.19
CA LYS A 405 22.05 -13.01 -20.00
C LYS A 405 21.46 -12.84 -18.60
N GLN A 406 22.31 -12.79 -17.58
CA GLN A 406 21.90 -12.57 -16.20
C GLN A 406 21.33 -11.15 -16.02
N LEU A 407 21.99 -10.15 -16.61
CA LEU A 407 21.51 -8.77 -16.59
C LEU A 407 20.16 -8.66 -17.29
N ALA A 408 20.02 -9.21 -18.49
CA ALA A 408 18.76 -9.17 -19.23
C ALA A 408 17.62 -9.81 -18.43
N LYS A 409 17.86 -11.00 -17.86
CA LYS A 409 16.89 -11.70 -17.03
C LYS A 409 16.54 -10.90 -15.76
N GLY A 410 17.54 -10.32 -15.09
CA GLY A 410 17.32 -9.52 -13.88
C GLY A 410 16.48 -8.27 -14.18
N LEU A 411 16.80 -7.56 -15.26
CA LEU A 411 16.02 -6.39 -15.68
C LEU A 411 14.59 -6.76 -16.03
N GLU A 412 14.38 -7.86 -16.75
CA GLU A 412 13.05 -8.36 -17.08
C GLU A 412 12.23 -8.67 -15.83
N GLN A 413 12.79 -9.42 -14.89
CA GLN A 413 12.07 -9.80 -13.67
C GLN A 413 11.80 -8.62 -12.75
N LEU A 414 12.76 -7.71 -12.55
CA LEU A 414 12.57 -6.51 -11.72
C LEU A 414 11.52 -5.57 -12.31
N THR A 415 11.44 -5.48 -13.64
CA THR A 415 10.40 -4.69 -14.29
C THR A 415 9.03 -5.38 -14.30
N ASP A 416 8.98 -6.73 -14.29
CA ASP A 416 7.74 -7.48 -14.06
C ASP A 416 7.18 -7.28 -12.65
N GLU A 417 8.05 -7.09 -11.66
CA GLU A 417 7.66 -6.72 -10.31
C GLU A 417 7.15 -5.27 -10.21
N GLY A 418 7.31 -4.49 -11.28
CA GLY A 418 6.93 -3.08 -11.32
C GLY A 418 7.85 -2.16 -10.51
N VAL A 419 9.07 -2.59 -10.19
CA VAL A 419 10.06 -1.74 -9.50
C VAL A 419 10.50 -0.58 -10.39
N ALA A 420 10.50 -0.80 -11.71
CA ALA A 420 10.83 0.20 -12.72
C ALA A 420 10.18 -0.17 -14.05
N GLN A 421 10.23 0.75 -15.00
CA GLN A 421 9.83 0.49 -16.38
C GLN A 421 11.07 0.36 -17.27
N LEU A 422 11.00 -0.53 -18.25
CA LEU A 422 12.07 -0.79 -19.20
C LEU A 422 11.65 -0.40 -20.61
N PHE A 423 12.43 0.45 -21.21
CA PHE A 423 12.26 0.88 -22.60
C PHE A 423 13.48 0.51 -23.43
N THR A 424 13.25 0.27 -24.71
CA THR A 424 14.32 0.00 -25.68
C THR A 424 14.26 1.05 -26.78
N GLY A 425 15.30 1.85 -26.91
CA GLY A 425 15.37 2.86 -27.98
C GLY A 425 15.32 2.21 -29.36
N LYS A 426 14.35 2.63 -30.21
CA LYS A 426 14.14 1.99 -31.53
C LYS A 426 15.34 2.11 -32.46
N MET A 427 16.00 3.25 -32.48
CA MET A 427 17.16 3.48 -33.33
C MET A 427 18.47 2.99 -32.73
N THR A 428 18.59 3.08 -31.40
CA THR A 428 19.86 2.81 -30.70
C THR A 428 19.98 1.40 -30.15
N GLY A 429 18.84 0.72 -29.94
CA GLY A 429 18.78 -0.57 -29.24
C GLY A 429 19.17 -0.49 -27.76
N ARG A 430 19.53 0.71 -27.25
CA ARG A 430 19.93 0.91 -25.86
C ARG A 430 18.75 0.71 -24.93
N LYS A 431 19.02 0.10 -23.77
CA LYS A 431 18.04 -0.09 -22.71
C LYS A 431 17.99 1.14 -21.82
N ILE A 432 16.76 1.62 -21.54
CA ILE A 432 16.49 2.76 -20.67
C ILE A 432 15.63 2.24 -19.52
N ILE A 433 16.06 2.50 -18.29
CA ILE A 433 15.25 2.29 -17.09
C ILE A 433 14.59 3.61 -16.72
N GLY A 434 13.29 3.57 -16.54
CA GLY A 434 12.49 4.65 -15.98
C GLY A 434 12.02 4.32 -14.56
N THR A 435 12.18 5.25 -13.63
CA THR A 435 11.80 5.13 -12.22
C THR A 435 11.04 6.38 -11.76
N VAL A 436 10.36 6.27 -10.63
CA VAL A 436 9.73 7.43 -9.97
C VAL A 436 10.78 8.25 -9.20
N GLY A 437 11.78 7.59 -8.62
CA GLY A 437 12.79 8.27 -7.82
C GLY A 437 14.17 7.63 -7.85
N GLU A 438 15.14 8.36 -7.28
CA GLU A 438 16.56 8.03 -7.32
C GLU A 438 16.90 6.72 -6.59
N LEU A 439 16.25 6.47 -5.44
CA LEU A 439 16.50 5.25 -4.65
C LEU A 439 16.18 3.96 -5.40
N GLN A 440 15.24 4.00 -6.35
CA GLN A 440 14.91 2.81 -7.13
C GLN A 440 16.10 2.35 -7.99
N PHE A 441 16.91 3.25 -8.55
CA PHE A 441 18.13 2.86 -9.28
C PHE A 441 19.13 2.13 -8.38
N GLU A 442 19.31 2.60 -7.14
CA GLU A 442 20.20 1.94 -6.19
C GLU A 442 19.68 0.56 -5.80
N VAL A 443 18.37 0.44 -5.57
CA VAL A 443 17.71 -0.85 -5.25
C VAL A 443 17.84 -1.82 -6.41
N ILE A 444 17.59 -1.38 -7.64
CA ILE A 444 17.74 -2.22 -8.84
C ILE A 444 19.19 -2.68 -8.99
N GLN A 445 20.16 -1.79 -8.85
CA GLN A 445 21.58 -2.12 -8.96
C GLN A 445 22.00 -3.14 -7.88
N TYR A 446 21.57 -2.91 -6.63
CA TYR A 446 21.81 -3.84 -5.53
C TYR A 446 21.22 -5.22 -5.81
N ARG A 447 19.96 -5.28 -6.22
CA ARG A 447 19.24 -6.54 -6.51
C ARG A 447 19.84 -7.27 -7.73
N LEU A 448 20.22 -6.55 -8.80
CA LEU A 448 20.90 -7.14 -9.94
C LEU A 448 22.21 -7.83 -9.52
N LEU A 449 22.96 -7.19 -8.66
CA LEU A 449 24.24 -7.75 -8.18
C LEU A 449 24.01 -8.98 -7.28
N HIS A 450 23.16 -8.88 -6.27
CA HIS A 450 23.03 -9.90 -5.23
C HIS A 450 22.09 -11.05 -5.60
N GLU A 451 21.05 -10.79 -6.37
CA GLU A 451 20.06 -11.82 -6.74
C GLU A 451 20.39 -12.47 -8.10
N TYR A 452 20.96 -11.70 -9.04
CA TYR A 452 21.22 -12.16 -10.41
C TYR A 452 22.71 -12.33 -10.73
N ASN A 453 23.59 -11.94 -9.80
CA ASN A 453 25.05 -11.91 -10.00
C ASN A 453 25.43 -11.14 -11.27
N ALA A 454 24.75 -10.03 -11.52
CA ALA A 454 24.96 -9.16 -12.67
C ALA A 454 25.19 -7.73 -12.22
N SER A 455 26.27 -7.11 -12.67
CA SER A 455 26.57 -5.71 -12.40
C SER A 455 26.16 -4.85 -13.59
N CYS A 456 25.56 -3.70 -13.32
CA CYS A 456 25.22 -2.70 -14.32
C CYS A 456 25.88 -1.36 -14.02
N ARG A 457 25.98 -0.52 -15.04
CA ARG A 457 26.34 0.90 -14.93
C ARG A 457 25.19 1.71 -15.46
N TYR A 458 24.94 2.83 -14.82
CA TYR A 458 23.96 3.82 -15.26
C TYR A 458 24.65 4.97 -15.95
N GLU A 459 24.12 5.36 -17.09
CA GLU A 459 24.52 6.57 -17.81
C GLU A 459 23.32 7.54 -17.79
N PRO A 460 23.51 8.79 -17.37
CA PRO A 460 22.42 9.76 -17.32
C PRO A 460 21.88 10.05 -18.73
N ILE A 461 20.55 10.27 -18.79
CA ILE A 461 19.85 10.72 -20.00
C ILE A 461 18.94 11.88 -19.61
N SER A 462 18.97 12.94 -20.39
CA SER A 462 18.06 14.08 -20.23
C SER A 462 16.72 13.77 -20.89
N LEU A 463 15.80 13.21 -20.11
CA LEU A 463 14.39 13.04 -20.50
C LEU A 463 13.50 13.69 -19.46
N TYR A 464 12.44 14.33 -19.94
CA TYR A 464 11.43 14.93 -19.11
C TYR A 464 10.33 13.91 -18.77
N LYS A 465 9.79 13.22 -19.80
CA LYS A 465 8.65 12.32 -19.65
C LYS A 465 8.57 11.32 -20.80
N THR A 466 7.96 10.18 -20.53
CA THR A 466 7.55 9.22 -21.56
C THR A 466 6.04 9.28 -21.79
N ALA A 467 5.62 9.08 -23.03
CA ALA A 467 4.20 8.95 -23.38
C ALA A 467 4.02 7.80 -24.36
N TRP A 468 3.09 6.89 -24.06
CA TRP A 468 2.64 5.90 -25.02
C TRP A 468 1.82 6.63 -26.10
N ILE A 469 2.02 6.23 -27.34
CA ILE A 469 1.37 6.91 -28.48
C ILE A 469 0.45 5.96 -29.22
N THR A 470 -0.77 6.44 -29.47
CA THR A 470 -1.76 5.76 -30.30
C THR A 470 -2.37 6.75 -31.28
N SER A 471 -2.86 6.27 -32.43
CA SER A 471 -3.58 7.10 -33.39
C SER A 471 -4.47 6.24 -34.27
N THR A 472 -5.63 6.77 -34.62
CA THR A 472 -6.49 6.24 -35.69
C THR A 472 -6.03 6.71 -37.08
N ASN A 473 -5.18 7.75 -37.17
CA ASN A 473 -4.59 8.28 -38.38
C ASN A 473 -3.20 7.66 -38.60
N GLU A 474 -3.13 6.53 -39.31
CA GLU A 474 -1.87 5.81 -39.59
C GLU A 474 -0.84 6.69 -40.34
N ALA A 475 -1.28 7.58 -41.23
CA ALA A 475 -0.38 8.45 -42.00
C ALA A 475 0.32 9.46 -41.09
N GLN A 476 -0.44 10.08 -40.17
CA GLN A 476 0.12 11.02 -39.21
C GLN A 476 1.05 10.32 -38.21
N LEU A 477 0.70 9.10 -37.77
CA LEU A 477 1.53 8.28 -36.88
C LEU A 477 2.85 7.89 -37.56
N ALA A 478 2.81 7.53 -38.86
CA ALA A 478 4.00 7.19 -39.62
C ALA A 478 4.94 8.39 -39.80
N ASP A 479 4.40 9.59 -40.14
CA ASP A 479 5.20 10.83 -40.24
C ASP A 479 5.83 11.18 -38.88
N PHE A 480 5.07 11.05 -37.78
CA PHE A 480 5.59 11.25 -36.43
C PHE A 480 6.75 10.33 -36.14
N LYS A 481 6.58 9.02 -36.36
CA LYS A 481 7.61 8.00 -36.11
C LYS A 481 8.87 8.27 -36.94
N MET A 482 8.72 8.68 -38.19
CA MET A 482 9.85 9.01 -39.04
C MET A 482 10.61 10.24 -38.51
N ARG A 483 9.89 11.32 -38.20
CA ARG A 483 10.52 12.58 -37.74
C ARG A 483 11.06 12.56 -36.34
N LYS A 484 10.50 11.72 -35.47
CA LYS A 484 10.90 11.56 -34.07
C LYS A 484 11.63 10.25 -33.78
N ALA A 485 12.20 9.61 -34.82
CA ALA A 485 12.80 8.28 -34.72
C ALA A 485 13.83 8.13 -33.58
N LEU A 486 14.63 9.17 -33.31
CA LEU A 486 15.61 9.19 -32.22
C LEU A 486 14.98 9.26 -30.82
N ASN A 487 13.76 9.80 -30.74
CA ASN A 487 13.00 9.98 -29.52
C ASN A 487 11.92 8.89 -29.36
N LEU A 488 12.02 7.79 -30.08
CA LEU A 488 11.13 6.66 -29.97
C LEU A 488 11.79 5.47 -29.29
N ALA A 489 11.03 4.86 -28.42
CA ALA A 489 11.36 3.60 -27.78
C ALA A 489 10.19 2.62 -27.90
N GLU A 490 10.43 1.40 -27.55
CA GLU A 490 9.43 0.37 -27.28
C GLU A 490 9.45 0.05 -25.79
N ASP A 491 8.27 -0.11 -25.22
CA ASP A 491 8.15 -0.69 -23.89
C ASP A 491 8.33 -2.24 -23.97
N LYS A 492 8.14 -2.89 -22.84
CA LYS A 492 8.30 -4.33 -22.71
C LYS A 492 7.28 -5.14 -23.51
N GLU A 493 6.08 -4.59 -23.74
CA GLU A 493 5.00 -5.16 -24.54
C GLU A 493 5.13 -4.85 -26.04
N GLY A 494 6.18 -4.14 -26.45
CA GLY A 494 6.40 -3.73 -27.83
C GLY A 494 5.56 -2.53 -28.28
N ARG A 495 4.95 -1.80 -27.32
CA ARG A 495 4.18 -0.61 -27.64
C ARG A 495 5.10 0.59 -27.85
N ASP A 496 4.70 1.47 -28.77
CA ASP A 496 5.45 2.68 -29.09
C ASP A 496 5.39 3.71 -27.97
N VAL A 497 6.56 4.21 -27.58
CA VAL A 497 6.72 5.22 -26.54
C VAL A 497 7.53 6.39 -27.08
N PHE A 498 6.98 7.59 -26.94
CA PHE A 498 7.68 8.84 -27.22
C PHE A 498 8.48 9.27 -25.98
N LEU A 499 9.77 9.53 -26.17
CA LEU A 499 10.72 10.01 -25.16
C LEU A 499 10.83 11.54 -25.27
N ALA A 500 10.06 12.27 -24.49
CA ALA A 500 10.10 13.74 -24.52
C ALA A 500 11.28 14.27 -23.69
N GLU A 501 12.18 15.03 -24.33
CA GLU A 501 13.37 15.62 -23.69
C GLU A 501 13.04 16.84 -22.81
N SER A 502 11.91 17.51 -23.07
CA SER A 502 11.46 18.68 -22.32
C SER A 502 9.94 18.84 -22.38
N PRO A 503 9.34 19.63 -21.44
CA PRO A 503 7.93 19.98 -21.50
C PRO A 503 7.55 20.62 -22.85
N TYR A 504 8.40 21.50 -23.35
CA TYR A 504 8.22 22.16 -24.65
C TYR A 504 8.21 21.16 -25.80
N ALA A 505 9.14 20.20 -25.82
CA ALA A 505 9.19 19.17 -26.87
C ALA A 505 7.92 18.29 -26.89
N LEU A 506 7.36 17.99 -25.70
CA LEU A 506 6.10 17.27 -25.57
C LEU A 506 4.92 18.09 -26.08
N GLN A 507 4.80 19.34 -25.63
CA GLN A 507 3.74 20.24 -26.07
C GLN A 507 3.74 20.44 -27.58
N MET A 508 4.89 20.74 -28.19
CA MET A 508 5.04 20.89 -29.63
C MET A 508 4.68 19.61 -30.40
N ALA A 509 4.95 18.44 -29.82
CA ALA A 509 4.55 17.18 -30.43
C ALA A 509 3.02 17.05 -30.46
N MET A 510 2.36 17.34 -29.33
CA MET A 510 0.90 17.28 -29.18
C MET A 510 0.20 18.29 -30.10
N GLU A 511 0.70 19.52 -30.18
CA GLU A 511 0.12 20.58 -31.05
C GLU A 511 0.27 20.25 -32.52
N LYS A 512 1.42 19.72 -32.94
CA LYS A 512 1.71 19.43 -34.35
C LYS A 512 1.00 18.18 -34.87
N TYR A 513 0.70 17.22 -33.96
CA TYR A 513 0.10 15.92 -34.29
C TYR A 513 -1.19 15.69 -33.51
N PRO A 514 -2.26 16.43 -33.81
CA PRO A 514 -3.49 16.43 -33.01
C PRO A 514 -4.26 15.09 -33.06
N ASP A 515 -3.99 14.25 -34.07
CA ASP A 515 -4.63 12.92 -34.17
C ASP A 515 -3.84 11.83 -33.42
N ILE A 516 -2.72 12.19 -32.82
CA ILE A 516 -1.95 11.27 -31.95
C ILE A 516 -2.36 11.51 -30.50
N GLU A 517 -2.81 10.46 -29.86
CA GLU A 517 -3.07 10.46 -28.42
C GLU A 517 -1.80 10.11 -27.67
N PHE A 518 -1.46 10.95 -26.69
CA PHE A 518 -0.29 10.77 -25.81
C PHE A 518 -0.78 10.36 -24.43
N HIS A 519 -0.56 9.09 -24.07
CA HIS A 519 -0.99 8.51 -22.81
C HIS A 519 0.16 8.53 -21.79
N PHE A 520 -0.13 8.97 -20.56
CA PHE A 520 0.85 9.03 -19.46
C PHE A 520 0.69 7.91 -18.45
N THR A 521 -0.24 7.02 -18.72
CA THR A 521 -0.44 5.76 -18.02
C THR A 521 -0.46 4.63 -19.03
N SER A 522 -0.13 3.43 -18.61
CA SER A 522 -0.12 2.26 -19.50
C SER A 522 -1.51 1.64 -19.72
N GLU A 523 -2.54 2.19 -19.09
CA GLU A 523 -3.95 1.79 -19.26
C GLU A 523 -4.60 2.72 -20.29
N PHE A 524 -4.82 2.25 -21.51
CA PHE A 524 -5.53 2.97 -22.57
C PHE A 524 -6.09 2.00 -23.62
#